data_8f994c1e031041c2c210fccf08f0a539
#
_entry.id   8f994c1e031041c2c210fccf08f0a539
#
_cell.length_a   1.000
_cell.length_b   1.000
_cell.length_c   1.000
_cell.angle_alpha   90.00
_cell.angle_beta   90.00
_cell.angle_gamma   90.00
#
_symmetry.space_group_name_H-M   'P 1'
#
loop_
_entity.id
_entity.type
_entity.pdbx_description
1 polymer ?
#
loop_
_entity_poly.entity_id
_entity_poly.type
_entity_poly.pdbx_seq_one_letter_code
_entity_poly.pdbx_strand_id
1 'polypeptide(L)'
;MSSLYNKKLYKECMLGRVRSMNKNLVDIDWNNINKYSQEQITYFLYLEGKNIEALIKIRNLDKATIKKHILDGKIKYGILAKSSNVEELFKQLSNSGKQDKIDVINGLEDKIKNDLIYFIKNNYGDMYPKDKQAAVWILGELKNEDGIDILLKASVHKFVNIRRLAVSALGKIGSIKGEGILIRALEDENSQVVTYAIKALNRIKSTKAKEKIMYIKNKTDKQYILKAIDEYLQEIKDLV
;
A
#
# COMPACT_ATOMS: atom_id res chain seq x y z
N MET A 1 -8.08 32.55 -24.36
CA MET A 1 -9.26 32.09 -25.13
C MET A 1 -9.43 30.55 -25.17
N SER A 2 -8.35 29.74 -25.05
CA SER A 2 -8.46 28.25 -25.10
C SER A 2 -9.19 27.61 -23.91
N SER A 3 -9.12 28.20 -22.73
CA SER A 3 -9.72 27.62 -21.49
C SER A 3 -11.27 27.69 -21.50
N LEU A 4 -11.87 28.72 -22.09
CA LEU A 4 -13.34 28.89 -22.16
C LEU A 4 -13.96 27.98 -23.21
N TYR A 5 -13.27 27.74 -24.33
CA TYR A 5 -13.73 26.86 -25.40
C TYR A 5 -13.75 25.38 -24.94
N ASN A 6 -12.71 24.96 -24.19
CA ASN A 6 -12.67 23.65 -23.58
C ASN A 6 -13.81 23.44 -22.58
N LYS A 7 -14.11 24.42 -21.71
CA LYS A 7 -15.25 24.37 -20.79
C LYS A 7 -16.61 24.22 -21.50
N LYS A 8 -16.78 24.85 -22.64
CA LYS A 8 -18.03 24.81 -23.43
C LYS A 8 -18.20 23.46 -24.12
N LEU A 9 -17.14 22.92 -24.75
CA LEU A 9 -17.16 21.55 -25.34
C LEU A 9 -17.37 20.46 -24.30
N TYR A 10 -16.74 20.58 -23.13
CA TYR A 10 -17.00 19.71 -22.01
C TYR A 10 -18.45 19.74 -21.53
N LYS A 11 -19.03 20.96 -21.43
CA LYS A 11 -20.44 21.14 -21.07
C LYS A 11 -21.37 20.53 -22.10
N GLU A 12 -21.12 20.73 -23.38
CA GLU A 12 -21.97 20.22 -24.47
C GLU A 12 -21.86 18.67 -24.66
N CYS A 13 -20.70 18.07 -24.46
CA CYS A 13 -20.54 16.60 -24.41
C CYS A 13 -21.21 15.95 -23.18
N MET A 14 -21.44 16.75 -22.11
CA MET A 14 -21.97 16.30 -20.82
C MET A 14 -23.42 16.73 -20.57
N LEU A 15 -24.05 17.47 -21.50
CA LEU A 15 -25.44 18.00 -21.43
C LEU A 15 -26.53 16.88 -21.49
N GLY A 16 -26.19 15.67 -21.02
CA GLY A 16 -27.17 14.62 -20.82
C GLY A 16 -27.42 14.21 -19.38
N ARG A 17 -26.41 14.22 -18.50
CA ARG A 17 -26.55 13.89 -17.08
C ARG A 17 -25.23 14.17 -16.35
N VAL A 18 -25.23 15.14 -15.44
CA VAL A 18 -24.22 15.27 -14.40
C VAL A 18 -24.24 13.97 -13.57
N ARG A 19 -23.27 13.13 -13.74
CA ARG A 19 -23.11 11.90 -12.96
C ARG A 19 -21.66 11.76 -12.54
N SER A 20 -21.45 11.53 -11.24
CA SER A 20 -20.30 10.79 -10.81
C SER A 20 -20.32 9.47 -11.56
N MET A 21 -19.23 9.12 -12.22
CA MET A 21 -19.09 7.86 -12.90
C MET A 21 -18.22 6.97 -12.04
N ASN A 22 -18.80 5.88 -11.55
CA ASN A 22 -18.04 4.82 -10.91
C ASN A 22 -17.67 3.78 -11.96
N LYS A 23 -16.41 3.71 -12.32
CA LYS A 23 -15.87 2.57 -13.04
C LYS A 23 -15.14 1.68 -12.05
N ASN A 24 -15.89 0.75 -11.46
CA ASN A 24 -15.39 -0.10 -10.39
C ASN A 24 -14.91 0.77 -9.19
N LEU A 25 -13.66 0.62 -8.74
CA LEU A 25 -13.11 1.41 -7.64
C LEU A 25 -12.52 2.76 -8.06
N VAL A 26 -12.68 3.18 -9.32
CA VAL A 26 -12.32 4.54 -9.76
C VAL A 26 -13.55 5.42 -9.72
N ASP A 27 -13.60 6.33 -8.75
CA ASP A 27 -14.66 7.34 -8.64
C ASP A 27 -14.23 8.64 -9.35
N ILE A 28 -15.07 9.13 -10.24
CA ILE A 28 -14.78 10.29 -11.06
C ILE A 28 -15.89 11.33 -10.87
N ASP A 29 -15.52 12.44 -10.24
CA ASP A 29 -16.40 13.58 -10.03
C ASP A 29 -16.14 14.66 -11.11
N TRP A 30 -16.89 14.59 -12.20
CA TRP A 30 -16.78 15.56 -13.29
C TRP A 30 -17.21 16.98 -12.92
N ASN A 31 -17.95 17.19 -11.83
CA ASN A 31 -18.29 18.53 -11.34
C ASN A 31 -17.05 19.26 -10.82
N ASN A 32 -16.07 18.51 -10.34
CA ASN A 32 -14.82 19.00 -9.80
C ASN A 32 -13.62 18.67 -10.69
N ILE A 33 -13.76 18.82 -12.00
CA ILE A 33 -12.73 18.47 -12.99
C ILE A 33 -11.36 19.12 -12.71
N ASN A 34 -11.36 20.28 -12.05
CA ASN A 34 -10.13 21.00 -11.70
C ASN A 34 -9.24 20.26 -10.68
N LYS A 35 -9.75 19.22 -10.01
CA LYS A 35 -8.97 18.36 -9.13
C LYS A 35 -8.04 17.41 -9.89
N TYR A 36 -8.33 17.17 -11.17
CA TYR A 36 -7.64 16.17 -11.96
C TYR A 36 -6.57 16.77 -12.85
N SER A 37 -5.44 16.07 -13.00
CA SER A 37 -4.43 16.41 -13.98
C SER A 37 -4.91 16.16 -15.42
N GLN A 38 -4.19 16.72 -16.40
CA GLN A 38 -4.54 16.54 -17.81
C GLN A 38 -4.51 15.07 -18.23
N GLU A 39 -3.56 14.29 -17.69
CA GLU A 39 -3.40 12.86 -17.89
C GLU A 39 -4.60 12.09 -17.31
N GLN A 40 -4.98 12.41 -16.07
CA GLN A 40 -6.13 11.80 -15.40
C GLN A 40 -7.43 12.02 -16.18
N ILE A 41 -7.71 13.28 -16.60
CA ILE A 41 -8.91 13.60 -17.36
C ILE A 41 -8.93 12.78 -18.66
N THR A 42 -7.82 12.71 -19.39
CA THR A 42 -7.75 11.92 -20.63
C THR A 42 -8.03 10.44 -20.37
N TYR A 43 -7.42 9.88 -19.32
CA TYR A 43 -7.61 8.47 -18.97
C TYR A 43 -9.04 8.17 -18.49
N PHE A 44 -9.65 9.05 -17.72
CA PHE A 44 -11.02 8.87 -17.26
C PHE A 44 -12.03 8.94 -18.40
N LEU A 45 -11.84 9.83 -19.36
CA LEU A 45 -12.62 9.84 -20.61
C LEU A 45 -12.43 8.53 -21.42
N TYR A 46 -11.22 7.98 -21.42
CA TYR A 46 -10.95 6.68 -22.03
C TYR A 46 -11.70 5.53 -21.30
N LEU A 47 -11.75 5.57 -19.96
CA LEU A 47 -12.54 4.61 -19.17
C LEU A 47 -14.04 4.71 -19.46
N GLU A 48 -14.55 5.90 -19.84
CA GLU A 48 -15.93 6.09 -20.33
C GLU A 48 -16.19 5.54 -21.73
N GLY A 49 -15.19 4.97 -22.37
CA GLY A 49 -15.32 4.39 -23.70
C GLY A 49 -15.03 5.35 -24.85
N LYS A 50 -14.47 6.53 -24.59
CA LYS A 50 -14.03 7.42 -25.67
C LYS A 50 -12.82 6.81 -26.38
N ASN A 51 -12.91 6.68 -27.70
CA ASN A 51 -11.79 6.20 -28.52
C ASN A 51 -10.71 7.26 -28.69
N ILE A 52 -9.54 6.87 -29.22
CA ILE A 52 -8.39 7.78 -29.36
C ILE A 52 -8.73 8.99 -30.26
N GLU A 53 -9.46 8.79 -31.34
CA GLU A 53 -9.85 9.84 -32.27
C GLU A 53 -10.76 10.88 -31.62
N ALA A 54 -11.72 10.44 -30.82
CA ALA A 54 -12.58 11.32 -30.03
C ALA A 54 -11.76 12.08 -28.96
N LEU A 55 -10.83 11.39 -28.29
CA LEU A 55 -9.96 12.02 -27.28
C LEU A 55 -9.06 13.09 -27.86
N ILE A 56 -8.49 12.90 -29.07
CA ILE A 56 -7.72 13.92 -29.78
C ILE A 56 -8.54 15.19 -29.96
N LYS A 57 -9.80 15.06 -30.43
CA LYS A 57 -10.70 16.17 -30.64
C LYS A 57 -11.14 16.85 -29.36
N ILE A 58 -11.55 16.08 -28.34
CA ILE A 58 -12.04 16.57 -27.05
C ILE A 58 -10.94 17.29 -26.29
N ARG A 59 -9.73 16.71 -26.26
CA ARG A 59 -8.61 17.23 -25.49
C ARG A 59 -7.78 18.28 -26.23
N ASN A 60 -7.95 18.36 -27.56
CA ASN A 60 -7.08 19.16 -28.44
C ASN A 60 -5.60 18.86 -28.24
N LEU A 61 -5.25 17.57 -28.20
CA LEU A 61 -3.90 17.06 -28.01
C LEU A 61 -3.57 16.10 -29.17
N ASP A 62 -2.29 15.96 -29.47
CA ASP A 62 -1.81 15.01 -30.48
C ASP A 62 -1.98 13.56 -30.04
N LYS A 63 -1.92 12.64 -31.02
CA LYS A 63 -2.12 11.20 -30.81
C LYS A 63 -1.08 10.58 -29.88
N ALA A 64 0.17 11.06 -29.92
CA ALA A 64 1.26 10.52 -29.10
C ALA A 64 1.02 10.88 -27.62
N THR A 65 0.67 12.12 -27.34
CA THR A 65 0.30 12.61 -26.01
C THR A 65 -0.92 11.87 -25.45
N ILE A 66 -1.98 11.68 -26.26
CA ILE A 66 -3.17 10.93 -25.83
C ILE A 66 -2.80 9.48 -25.45
N LYS A 67 -1.98 8.80 -26.28
CA LYS A 67 -1.53 7.44 -25.98
C LYS A 67 -0.70 7.38 -24.69
N LYS A 68 0.18 8.37 -24.48
CA LYS A 68 0.97 8.47 -23.26
C LYS A 68 0.08 8.62 -22.03
N HIS A 69 -0.89 9.55 -22.03
CA HIS A 69 -1.84 9.74 -20.94
C HIS A 69 -2.65 8.47 -20.62
N ILE A 70 -3.05 7.72 -21.66
CA ILE A 70 -3.75 6.43 -21.47
C ILE A 70 -2.82 5.40 -20.83
N LEU A 71 -1.56 5.33 -21.25
CA LEU A 71 -0.58 4.40 -20.68
C LEU A 71 -0.31 4.72 -19.20
N ASP A 72 -0.04 5.96 -18.89
CA ASP A 72 0.21 6.45 -17.53
C ASP A 72 -1.01 6.19 -16.62
N GLY A 73 -2.20 6.44 -17.16
CA GLY A 73 -3.45 6.13 -16.45
C GLY A 73 -3.68 4.63 -16.22
N LYS A 74 -3.33 3.76 -17.20
CA LYS A 74 -3.40 2.31 -17.02
C LYS A 74 -2.44 1.81 -15.94
N ILE A 75 -1.24 2.37 -15.87
CA ILE A 75 -0.26 2.05 -14.82
C ILE A 75 -0.84 2.45 -13.46
N LYS A 76 -1.36 3.66 -13.32
CA LYS A 76 -1.81 4.21 -12.04
C LYS A 76 -3.15 3.64 -11.55
N TYR A 77 -4.12 3.46 -12.44
CA TYR A 77 -5.50 3.13 -12.09
C TYR A 77 -5.97 1.77 -12.60
N GLY A 78 -5.13 1.04 -13.36
CA GLY A 78 -5.57 -0.16 -14.07
C GLY A 78 -6.10 -1.26 -13.15
N ILE A 79 -5.51 -1.43 -11.98
CA ILE A 79 -5.97 -2.40 -10.96
C ILE A 79 -7.33 -1.94 -10.38
N LEU A 80 -7.46 -0.65 -10.01
CA LEU A 80 -8.69 -0.09 -9.49
C LEU A 80 -9.84 -0.13 -10.51
N ALA A 81 -9.54 0.20 -11.76
CA ALA A 81 -10.51 0.16 -12.86
C ALA A 81 -11.00 -1.25 -13.23
N LYS A 82 -10.26 -2.28 -12.81
CA LYS A 82 -10.63 -3.70 -13.01
C LYS A 82 -11.28 -4.33 -11.77
N SER A 83 -11.22 -3.69 -10.62
CA SER A 83 -11.74 -4.20 -9.36
C SER A 83 -13.10 -3.59 -9.07
N SER A 84 -14.15 -4.39 -9.03
CA SER A 84 -15.52 -3.92 -8.74
C SER A 84 -15.76 -3.69 -7.26
N ASN A 85 -14.94 -4.30 -6.40
CA ASN A 85 -15.00 -4.20 -4.95
C ASN A 85 -13.63 -4.46 -4.31
N VAL A 86 -13.57 -4.31 -3.00
CA VAL A 86 -12.32 -4.44 -2.22
C VAL A 86 -11.77 -5.88 -2.22
N GLU A 87 -12.62 -6.89 -2.29
CA GLU A 87 -12.19 -8.29 -2.40
C GLU A 87 -11.44 -8.53 -3.71
N GLU A 88 -11.98 -8.05 -4.83
CA GLU A 88 -11.29 -8.13 -6.13
C GLU A 88 -10.00 -7.31 -6.14
N LEU A 89 -10.00 -6.12 -5.52
CA LEU A 89 -8.79 -5.32 -5.33
C LEU A 89 -7.72 -6.12 -4.58
N PHE A 90 -8.08 -6.75 -3.47
CA PHE A 90 -7.17 -7.59 -2.70
C PHE A 90 -6.61 -8.74 -3.56
N LYS A 91 -7.47 -9.45 -4.31
CA LYS A 91 -7.05 -10.53 -5.22
C LYS A 91 -6.08 -10.04 -6.30
N GLN A 92 -6.36 -8.88 -6.90
CA GLN A 92 -5.46 -8.27 -7.89
C GLN A 92 -4.12 -7.91 -7.25
N LEU A 93 -4.12 -7.25 -6.09
CA LEU A 93 -2.91 -6.92 -5.34
C LEU A 93 -2.13 -8.18 -4.94
N SER A 94 -2.79 -9.25 -4.46
CA SER A 94 -2.13 -10.50 -4.08
C SER A 94 -1.34 -11.12 -5.25
N ASN A 95 -1.82 -10.94 -6.49
CA ASN A 95 -1.21 -11.50 -7.70
C ASN A 95 -0.26 -10.55 -8.46
N SER A 96 -0.20 -9.27 -8.08
CA SER A 96 0.63 -8.26 -8.76
C SER A 96 2.09 -8.29 -8.31
N GLY A 97 2.96 -7.69 -9.11
CA GLY A 97 4.36 -7.45 -8.76
C GLY A 97 4.52 -6.49 -7.58
N LYS A 98 5.70 -6.47 -6.97
CA LYS A 98 5.96 -5.62 -5.78
C LYS A 98 5.78 -4.14 -6.09
N GLN A 99 6.31 -3.66 -7.22
CA GLN A 99 6.22 -2.25 -7.59
C GLN A 99 4.79 -1.83 -7.86
N ASP A 100 4.04 -2.63 -8.65
CA ASP A 100 2.63 -2.35 -8.94
C ASP A 100 1.79 -2.24 -7.67
N LYS A 101 2.04 -3.13 -6.68
CA LYS A 101 1.39 -3.07 -5.37
C LYS A 101 1.66 -1.75 -4.66
N ILE A 102 2.93 -1.31 -4.63
CA ILE A 102 3.34 -0.07 -3.97
C ILE A 102 2.65 1.12 -4.63
N ASP A 103 2.68 1.18 -5.97
CA ASP A 103 2.12 2.30 -6.73
C ASP A 103 0.61 2.40 -6.53
N VAL A 104 -0.09 1.26 -6.53
CA VAL A 104 -1.53 1.22 -6.26
C VAL A 104 -1.82 1.67 -4.83
N ILE A 105 -1.16 1.09 -3.81
CA ILE A 105 -1.41 1.39 -2.39
C ILE A 105 -1.16 2.87 -2.09
N ASN A 106 -0.09 3.45 -2.65
CA ASN A 106 0.22 4.87 -2.48
C ASN A 106 -0.83 5.79 -3.13
N GLY A 107 -1.51 5.32 -4.16
CA GLY A 107 -2.56 6.07 -4.88
C GLY A 107 -3.98 5.85 -4.34
N LEU A 108 -4.18 4.94 -3.36
CA LEU A 108 -5.51 4.67 -2.81
C LEU A 108 -6.03 5.87 -2.00
N GLU A 109 -7.31 6.17 -2.16
CA GLU A 109 -8.04 7.05 -1.26
C GLU A 109 -8.21 6.41 0.12
N ASP A 110 -8.30 7.23 1.17
CA ASP A 110 -8.34 6.75 2.55
C ASP A 110 -9.55 5.85 2.83
N LYS A 111 -10.68 6.10 2.17
CA LYS A 111 -11.85 5.22 2.24
C LYS A 111 -11.49 3.80 1.77
N ILE A 112 -10.86 3.66 0.61
CA ILE A 112 -10.50 2.34 0.05
C ILE A 112 -9.43 1.67 0.91
N LYS A 113 -8.48 2.44 1.47
CA LYS A 113 -7.48 1.91 2.42
C LYS A 113 -8.16 1.30 3.65
N ASN A 114 -9.12 2.01 4.25
CA ASN A 114 -9.87 1.54 5.41
C ASN A 114 -10.72 0.31 5.08
N ASP A 115 -11.41 0.31 3.94
CA ASP A 115 -12.20 -0.82 3.48
C ASP A 115 -11.29 -2.06 3.23
N LEU A 116 -10.08 -1.86 2.72
CA LEU A 116 -9.10 -2.94 2.50
C LEU A 116 -8.59 -3.51 3.83
N ILE A 117 -8.30 -2.67 4.82
CA ILE A 117 -7.93 -3.10 6.17
C ILE A 117 -9.07 -3.91 6.79
N TYR A 118 -10.31 -3.39 6.71
CA TYR A 118 -11.50 -4.08 7.22
C TYR A 118 -11.72 -5.45 6.56
N PHE A 119 -11.59 -5.53 5.23
CA PHE A 119 -11.65 -6.79 4.50
C PHE A 119 -10.59 -7.79 4.98
N ILE A 120 -9.34 -7.36 5.13
CA ILE A 120 -8.25 -8.22 5.62
C ILE A 120 -8.56 -8.70 7.04
N LYS A 121 -9.01 -7.83 7.95
CA LYS A 121 -9.31 -8.19 9.34
C LYS A 121 -10.36 -9.28 9.44
N ASN A 122 -11.41 -9.18 8.63
CA ASN A 122 -12.53 -10.12 8.68
C ASN A 122 -12.22 -11.47 8.00
N ASN A 123 -11.32 -11.48 7.03
CA ASN A 123 -11.09 -12.69 6.21
C ASN A 123 -9.74 -13.36 6.45
N TYR A 124 -8.82 -12.75 7.22
CA TYR A 124 -7.44 -13.26 7.39
C TYR A 124 -7.39 -14.72 7.87
N GLY A 125 -8.33 -15.13 8.74
CA GLY A 125 -8.38 -16.49 9.27
C GLY A 125 -8.44 -17.56 8.18
N ASP A 126 -9.28 -17.34 7.19
CA ASP A 126 -9.63 -18.29 6.12
C ASP A 126 -8.74 -18.15 4.87
N MET A 127 -7.86 -17.16 4.83
CA MET A 127 -6.95 -16.94 3.69
C MET A 127 -5.95 -18.08 3.55
N TYR A 128 -5.63 -18.43 2.30
CA TYR A 128 -4.49 -19.29 1.98
C TYR A 128 -3.15 -18.63 2.33
N PRO A 129 -2.07 -19.41 2.53
CA PRO A 129 -0.77 -18.86 2.94
C PRO A 129 -0.23 -17.74 2.03
N LYS A 130 -0.47 -17.82 0.71
CA LYS A 130 -0.09 -16.78 -0.25
C LYS A 130 -0.82 -15.46 0.04
N ASP A 131 -2.13 -15.54 0.27
CA ASP A 131 -2.95 -14.37 0.54
C ASP A 131 -2.67 -13.79 1.93
N LYS A 132 -2.38 -14.65 2.93
CA LYS A 132 -1.90 -14.21 4.25
C LYS A 132 -0.61 -13.40 4.14
N GLN A 133 0.34 -13.82 3.29
CA GLN A 133 1.56 -13.04 3.04
C GLN A 133 1.25 -11.68 2.39
N ALA A 134 0.35 -11.66 1.40
CA ALA A 134 -0.08 -10.43 0.76
C ALA A 134 -0.78 -9.50 1.75
N ALA A 135 -1.71 -10.02 2.56
CA ALA A 135 -2.44 -9.27 3.58
C ALA A 135 -1.49 -8.60 4.59
N VAL A 136 -0.57 -9.37 5.16
CA VAL A 136 0.43 -8.88 6.11
C VAL A 136 1.32 -7.80 5.49
N TRP A 137 1.73 -8.00 4.24
CA TRP A 137 2.54 -7.03 3.52
C TRP A 137 1.76 -5.74 3.26
N ILE A 138 0.50 -5.83 2.80
CA ILE A 138 -0.39 -4.68 2.55
C ILE A 138 -0.59 -3.87 3.82
N LEU A 139 -0.90 -4.51 4.96
CA LEU A 139 -1.06 -3.82 6.25
C LEU A 139 0.18 -3.02 6.63
N GLY A 140 1.37 -3.57 6.36
CA GLY A 140 2.63 -2.86 6.59
C GLY A 140 2.83 -1.64 5.68
N GLU A 141 2.41 -1.71 4.41
CA GLU A 141 2.52 -0.57 3.48
C GLU A 141 1.50 0.52 3.78
N LEU A 142 0.29 0.14 4.22
CA LEU A 142 -0.74 1.10 4.63
C LEU A 142 -0.36 1.88 5.91
N LYS A 143 0.58 1.37 6.70
CA LYS A 143 1.10 1.99 7.94
C LYS A 143 0.00 2.39 8.94
N ASN A 144 -1.08 1.60 8.99
CA ASN A 144 -2.22 1.86 9.85
C ASN A 144 -2.20 0.92 11.07
N GLU A 145 -2.41 1.47 12.26
CA GLU A 145 -2.42 0.72 13.52
C GLU A 145 -3.57 -0.29 13.64
N ASP A 146 -4.68 -0.08 12.91
CA ASP A 146 -5.84 -0.98 12.94
C ASP A 146 -5.53 -2.40 12.45
N GLY A 147 -4.38 -2.58 11.78
CA GLY A 147 -3.89 -3.89 11.34
C GLY A 147 -3.06 -4.66 12.39
N ILE A 148 -2.73 -4.06 13.54
CA ILE A 148 -1.78 -4.65 14.51
C ILE A 148 -2.29 -5.98 15.09
N ASP A 149 -3.59 -6.13 15.29
CA ASP A 149 -4.21 -7.38 15.78
C ASP A 149 -4.00 -8.55 14.80
N ILE A 150 -4.04 -8.30 13.51
CA ILE A 150 -3.73 -9.28 12.47
C ILE A 150 -2.23 -9.59 12.45
N LEU A 151 -1.38 -8.56 12.59
CA LEU A 151 0.06 -8.75 12.64
C LEU A 151 0.50 -9.54 13.88
N LEU A 152 -0.20 -9.42 15.01
CA LEU A 152 -0.02 -10.26 16.19
C LEU A 152 -0.25 -11.74 15.84
N LYS A 153 -1.38 -12.07 15.20
CA LYS A 153 -1.68 -13.44 14.76
C LYS A 153 -0.64 -13.94 13.75
N ALA A 154 -0.23 -13.08 12.83
CA ALA A 154 0.75 -13.42 11.80
C ALA A 154 2.17 -13.64 12.36
N SER A 155 2.54 -12.95 13.45
CA SER A 155 3.87 -13.03 14.06
C SER A 155 4.17 -14.39 14.71
N VAL A 156 3.16 -15.21 14.96
CA VAL A 156 3.27 -16.57 15.53
C VAL A 156 2.85 -17.66 14.53
N HIS A 157 2.76 -17.33 13.25
CA HIS A 157 2.32 -18.26 12.22
C HIS A 157 3.38 -19.35 11.97
N LYS A 158 2.94 -20.59 11.63
CA LYS A 158 3.84 -21.72 11.35
C LYS A 158 4.84 -21.45 10.20
N PHE A 159 4.47 -20.63 9.21
CA PHE A 159 5.35 -20.29 8.09
C PHE A 159 6.22 -19.07 8.42
N VAL A 160 7.54 -19.26 8.38
CA VAL A 160 8.57 -18.25 8.65
C VAL A 160 8.37 -16.97 7.83
N ASN A 161 8.03 -17.11 6.55
CA ASN A 161 7.83 -15.92 5.69
C ASN A 161 6.69 -15.04 6.19
N ILE A 162 5.62 -15.61 6.75
CA ILE A 162 4.51 -14.83 7.32
C ILE A 162 4.97 -14.13 8.60
N ARG A 163 5.68 -14.85 9.51
CA ARG A 163 6.24 -14.24 10.73
C ARG A 163 7.18 -13.07 10.40
N ARG A 164 8.11 -13.29 9.46
CA ARG A 164 9.06 -12.28 9.01
C ARG A 164 8.37 -11.04 8.42
N LEU A 165 7.35 -11.24 7.57
CA LEU A 165 6.56 -10.14 7.01
C LEU A 165 5.79 -9.38 8.08
N ALA A 166 5.22 -10.08 9.09
CA ALA A 166 4.50 -9.46 10.19
C ALA A 166 5.39 -8.54 11.01
N VAL A 167 6.58 -9.03 11.38
CA VAL A 167 7.57 -8.23 12.11
C VAL A 167 8.05 -7.03 11.29
N SER A 168 8.29 -7.23 9.98
CA SER A 168 8.63 -6.13 9.07
C SER A 168 7.51 -5.09 8.96
N ALA A 169 6.26 -5.54 8.89
CA ALA A 169 5.08 -4.68 8.83
C ALA A 169 4.91 -3.84 10.10
N LEU A 170 5.07 -4.44 11.28
CA LEU A 170 5.08 -3.72 12.56
C LEU A 170 6.15 -2.62 12.59
N GLY A 171 7.35 -2.91 12.08
CA GLY A 171 8.40 -1.92 11.96
C GLY A 171 8.09 -0.79 10.97
N LYS A 172 7.28 -1.04 9.93
CA LYS A 172 6.81 -0.01 8.98
C LYS A 172 5.72 0.87 9.58
N ILE A 173 4.81 0.27 10.36
CA ILE A 173 3.77 1.00 11.09
C ILE A 173 4.43 1.94 12.11
N GLY A 174 5.49 1.48 12.78
CA GLY A 174 6.26 2.30 13.71
C GLY A 174 5.53 2.64 15.01
N SER A 175 4.46 1.91 15.35
CA SER A 175 3.67 2.15 16.56
C SER A 175 4.22 1.41 17.77
N ILE A 176 4.25 2.07 18.92
CA ILE A 176 4.63 1.47 20.20
C ILE A 176 3.67 0.34 20.62
N LYS A 177 2.43 0.32 20.11
CA LYS A 177 1.47 -0.76 20.36
C LYS A 177 1.99 -2.13 19.88
N GLY A 178 2.91 -2.14 18.91
CA GLY A 178 3.57 -3.35 18.41
C GLY A 178 4.75 -3.83 19.25
N GLU A 179 5.22 -3.06 20.25
CA GLU A 179 6.45 -3.31 21.00
C GLU A 179 6.51 -4.72 21.60
N GLY A 180 5.45 -5.13 22.31
CA GLY A 180 5.41 -6.46 22.95
C GLY A 180 5.49 -7.61 21.95
N ILE A 181 4.90 -7.45 20.76
CA ILE A 181 4.98 -8.45 19.68
C ILE A 181 6.43 -8.54 19.16
N LEU A 182 7.09 -7.41 18.96
CA LEU A 182 8.46 -7.33 18.47
C LEU A 182 9.46 -7.90 19.49
N ILE A 183 9.27 -7.62 20.79
CA ILE A 183 10.11 -8.20 21.87
C ILE A 183 9.99 -9.71 21.92
N ARG A 184 8.77 -10.25 21.72
CA ARG A 184 8.58 -11.70 21.63
C ARG A 184 9.25 -12.30 20.39
N ALA A 185 9.20 -11.60 19.25
CA ALA A 185 9.84 -12.04 18.00
C ALA A 185 11.38 -12.12 18.09
N LEU A 186 12.01 -11.54 19.12
CA LEU A 186 13.44 -11.74 19.41
C LEU A 186 13.78 -13.18 19.82
N GLU A 187 12.79 -13.99 20.20
CA GLU A 187 12.93 -15.40 20.56
C GLU A 187 12.60 -16.35 19.39
N ASP A 188 12.36 -15.81 18.19
CA ASP A 188 12.06 -16.65 17.03
C ASP A 188 13.25 -17.55 16.67
N GLU A 189 12.95 -18.82 16.36
CA GLU A 189 13.93 -19.80 15.89
C GLU A 189 14.67 -19.36 14.61
N ASN A 190 14.04 -18.51 13.81
CA ASN A 190 14.59 -18.04 12.54
C ASN A 190 15.30 -16.70 12.72
N SER A 191 16.60 -16.72 12.48
CA SER A 191 17.47 -15.53 12.62
C SER A 191 17.07 -14.34 11.76
N GLN A 192 16.38 -14.53 10.62
CA GLN A 192 15.87 -13.40 9.83
C GLN A 192 14.72 -12.72 10.56
N VAL A 193 13.82 -13.47 11.21
CA VAL A 193 12.73 -12.89 12.01
C VAL A 193 13.33 -12.06 13.16
N VAL A 194 14.32 -12.62 13.88
CA VAL A 194 15.05 -11.91 14.94
C VAL A 194 15.67 -10.61 14.42
N THR A 195 16.35 -10.65 13.28
CA THR A 195 16.97 -9.47 12.68
C THR A 195 15.94 -8.38 12.34
N TYR A 196 14.79 -8.77 11.77
CA TYR A 196 13.71 -7.83 11.47
C TYR A 196 13.09 -7.26 12.76
N ALA A 197 12.99 -8.07 13.83
CA ALA A 197 12.51 -7.62 15.14
C ALA A 197 13.43 -6.54 15.74
N ILE A 198 14.75 -6.77 15.72
CA ILE A 198 15.73 -5.78 16.19
C ILE A 198 15.59 -4.47 15.40
N LYS A 199 15.53 -4.55 14.07
CA LYS A 199 15.36 -3.37 13.20
C LYS A 199 14.04 -2.64 13.44
N ALA A 200 12.97 -3.37 13.71
CA ALA A 200 11.67 -2.80 14.03
C ALA A 200 11.67 -2.12 15.40
N LEU A 201 12.27 -2.75 16.42
CA LEU A 201 12.46 -2.19 17.76
C LEU A 201 13.33 -0.92 17.73
N ASN A 202 14.36 -0.90 16.86
CA ASN A 202 15.13 0.30 16.61
C ASN A 202 14.27 1.46 16.09
N ARG A 203 13.43 1.20 15.11
CA ARG A 203 12.54 2.23 14.53
C ARG A 203 11.56 2.84 15.51
N ILE A 204 11.02 2.03 16.43
CA ILE A 204 10.11 2.51 17.48
C ILE A 204 10.87 3.02 18.72
N LYS A 205 12.22 3.02 18.69
CA LYS A 205 13.09 3.44 19.76
C LYS A 205 12.79 2.77 21.11
N SER A 206 12.52 1.47 21.07
CA SER A 206 12.17 0.68 22.25
C SER A 206 13.37 0.52 23.18
N THR A 207 13.32 1.09 24.37
CA THR A 207 14.35 0.88 25.42
C THR A 207 14.13 -0.42 26.19
N LYS A 208 12.88 -0.92 26.28
CA LYS A 208 12.54 -2.16 26.97
C LYS A 208 13.17 -3.41 26.35
N ALA A 209 13.52 -3.37 25.06
CA ALA A 209 14.15 -4.48 24.40
C ALA A 209 15.65 -4.62 24.66
N LYS A 210 16.29 -3.62 25.29
CA LYS A 210 17.75 -3.49 25.44
C LYS A 210 18.41 -4.73 26.05
N GLU A 211 17.92 -5.17 27.20
CA GLU A 211 18.50 -6.34 27.91
C GLU A 211 18.46 -7.61 27.07
N LYS A 212 17.30 -7.87 26.43
CA LYS A 212 17.11 -9.03 25.59
C LYS A 212 17.98 -8.99 24.32
N ILE A 213 18.13 -7.83 23.72
CA ILE A 213 19.01 -7.64 22.56
C ILE A 213 20.48 -7.81 22.94
N MET A 214 20.91 -7.32 24.13
CA MET A 214 22.26 -7.56 24.65
C MET A 214 22.53 -9.04 24.93
N TYR A 215 21.54 -9.77 25.45
CA TYR A 215 21.66 -11.21 25.59
C TYR A 215 21.86 -11.93 24.24
N ILE A 216 21.14 -11.53 23.20
CA ILE A 216 21.31 -12.06 21.85
C ILE A 216 22.72 -11.74 21.31
N LYS A 217 23.23 -10.52 21.54
CA LYS A 217 24.58 -10.11 21.14
C LYS A 217 25.65 -11.08 21.67
N ASN A 218 25.53 -11.51 22.91
CA ASN A 218 26.50 -12.39 23.54
C ASN A 218 26.40 -13.88 23.08
N LYS A 219 25.32 -14.24 22.37
CA LYS A 219 25.05 -15.62 21.93
C LYS A 219 25.17 -15.83 20.43
N THR A 220 25.22 -14.76 19.63
CA THR A 220 25.23 -14.88 18.17
C THR A 220 26.60 -14.57 17.58
N ASP A 221 27.00 -15.33 16.58
CA ASP A 221 28.16 -15.06 15.71
C ASP A 221 27.76 -14.49 14.34
N LYS A 222 26.45 -14.35 14.08
CA LYS A 222 25.92 -13.91 12.79
C LYS A 222 26.11 -12.42 12.60
N GLN A 223 27.00 -12.04 11.70
CA GLN A 223 27.41 -10.65 11.44
C GLN A 223 26.22 -9.72 11.13
N TYR A 224 25.21 -10.18 10.38
CA TYR A 224 24.03 -9.35 10.06
C TYR A 224 23.11 -9.08 11.28
N ILE A 225 23.13 -9.98 12.30
CA ILE A 225 22.43 -9.74 13.58
C ILE A 225 23.24 -8.76 14.41
N LEU A 226 24.56 -8.97 14.54
CA LEU A 226 25.45 -8.06 15.27
C LEU A 226 25.35 -6.64 14.74
N LYS A 227 25.37 -6.47 13.41
CA LYS A 227 25.18 -5.16 12.78
C LYS A 227 23.84 -4.51 13.16
N ALA A 228 22.74 -5.26 13.13
CA ALA A 228 21.43 -4.73 13.52
C ALA A 228 21.35 -4.36 15.01
N ILE A 229 22.06 -5.10 15.88
CA ILE A 229 22.19 -4.82 17.30
C ILE A 229 23.00 -3.54 17.53
N ASP A 230 24.12 -3.39 16.85
CA ASP A 230 24.98 -2.21 16.99
C ASP A 230 24.26 -0.93 16.52
N GLU A 231 23.52 -1.01 15.39
CA GLU A 231 22.64 0.08 14.92
C GLU A 231 21.58 0.45 15.98
N TYR A 232 20.94 -0.55 16.60
CA TYR A 232 19.96 -0.34 17.66
C TYR A 232 20.58 0.28 18.90
N LEU A 233 21.73 -0.23 19.39
CA LEU A 233 22.40 0.28 20.58
C LEU A 233 22.92 1.71 20.41
N GLN A 234 23.33 2.07 19.21
CA GLN A 234 23.74 3.43 18.88
C GLN A 234 22.56 4.39 18.98
N GLU A 235 21.42 4.05 18.40
CA GLU A 235 20.22 4.90 18.39
C GLU A 235 19.63 5.13 19.78
N ILE A 236 19.68 4.12 20.67
CA ILE A 236 19.11 4.27 22.02
C ILE A 236 20.07 4.84 23.06
N LYS A 237 21.35 5.08 22.73
CA LYS A 237 22.33 5.66 23.70
C LYS A 237 21.88 7.01 24.25
N ASP A 238 21.27 7.81 23.40
CA ASP A 238 20.86 9.19 23.72
C ASP A 238 19.47 9.24 24.41
N LEU A 239 18.84 8.07 24.61
CA LEU A 239 17.51 7.94 25.20
C LEU A 239 17.53 7.39 26.64
N VAL A 240 18.68 6.98 27.13
CA VAL A 240 18.93 6.39 28.44
C VAL A 240 20.01 7.21 29.16
#